data_81255a5d5eddc154861750689c1ae1f2
#
_entry.id   81255a5d5eddc154861750689c1ae1f2
#
_cell.length_a   1.000
_cell.length_b   1.000
_cell.length_c   1.000
_cell.angle_alpha   90.00
_cell.angle_beta   90.00
_cell.angle_gamma   90.00
#
_symmetry.space_group_name_H-M   'P 1'
#
loop_
_entity.id
_entity.type
_entity.pdbx_description
1 polymer ?
#
loop_
_entity_poly.entity_id
_entity_poly.type
_entity_poly.pdbx_seq_one_letter_code
_entity_poly.pdbx_strand_id
1 'polypeptide(L)'
;MEKDEKYILAYEEYKKAYFKESENFDLWKNYYFFLWYIMAEDTALKLTNFIKQNSIETLLPSIASDGIKKYKLNPEALFILGYTVSLFPYFFGEYLEWEEKGKSFLESAYNLSSSDKIYKLAYLGSIYNQENKDEYDEICLQAANEVKSRFSGNGLLNSYFSEVLYRIDRASQ
;
A
#
# COMPACT_ATOMS: atom_id res chain seq x y z
N MET A 1 4.01 -6.47 -17.70
CA MET A 1 2.54 -6.63 -17.89
C MET A 1 1.78 -5.47 -17.25
N GLU A 2 1.98 -5.17 -15.95
CA GLU A 2 1.34 -4.04 -15.26
C GLU A 2 1.67 -2.68 -15.90
N LYS A 3 2.95 -2.45 -16.28
CA LYS A 3 3.40 -1.20 -16.91
C LYS A 3 2.86 -0.94 -18.31
N ASP A 4 2.39 -1.98 -18.98
CA ASP A 4 1.90 -1.88 -20.38
C ASP A 4 0.37 -1.73 -20.44
N GLU A 5 -0.28 -1.30 -19.34
CA GLU A 5 -1.73 -1.14 -19.21
C GLU A 5 -2.56 -2.42 -19.49
N LYS A 6 -1.92 -3.58 -19.37
CA LYS A 6 -2.58 -4.88 -19.57
C LYS A 6 -3.17 -5.40 -18.24
N TYR A 7 -3.91 -4.52 -17.56
CA TYR A 7 -4.44 -4.81 -16.21
C TYR A 7 -5.36 -6.03 -16.16
N ILE A 8 -6.13 -6.28 -17.21
CA ILE A 8 -7.03 -7.45 -17.25
C ILE A 8 -6.21 -8.76 -17.26
N LEU A 9 -5.16 -8.82 -18.07
CA LEU A 9 -4.28 -9.98 -18.11
C LEU A 9 -3.51 -10.15 -16.80
N ALA A 10 -3.01 -9.05 -16.24
CA ALA A 10 -2.33 -9.07 -14.94
C ALA A 10 -3.24 -9.58 -13.82
N TYR A 11 -4.51 -9.18 -13.80
CA TYR A 11 -5.50 -9.68 -12.85
C TYR A 11 -5.65 -11.19 -12.90
N GLU A 12 -5.82 -11.76 -14.09
CA GLU A 12 -5.99 -13.21 -14.24
C GLU A 12 -4.74 -13.99 -13.79
N GLU A 13 -3.55 -13.50 -14.11
CA GLU A 13 -2.30 -14.11 -13.67
C GLU A 13 -2.10 -14.03 -12.15
N TYR A 14 -2.34 -12.87 -11.53
CA TYR A 14 -2.26 -12.73 -10.07
C TYR A 14 -3.29 -13.61 -9.36
N LYS A 15 -4.53 -13.60 -9.83
CA LYS A 15 -5.60 -14.41 -9.27
C LYS A 15 -5.24 -15.89 -9.29
N LYS A 16 -4.80 -16.40 -10.45
CA LYS A 16 -4.39 -17.79 -10.62
C LYS A 16 -3.22 -18.15 -9.71
N ALA A 17 -2.17 -17.30 -9.66
CA ALA A 17 -0.99 -17.54 -8.84
C ALA A 17 -1.35 -17.54 -7.35
N TYR A 18 -2.10 -16.55 -6.89
CA TYR A 18 -2.50 -16.42 -5.48
C TYR A 18 -3.31 -17.62 -5.00
N PHE A 19 -4.33 -18.05 -5.75
CA PHE A 19 -5.14 -19.20 -5.34
C PHE A 19 -4.41 -20.55 -5.41
N LYS A 20 -3.32 -20.63 -6.15
CA LYS A 20 -2.44 -21.79 -6.17
C LYS A 20 -1.50 -21.83 -4.96
N GLU A 21 -1.02 -20.66 -4.51
CA GLU A 21 0.00 -20.53 -3.46
C GLU A 21 -0.41 -19.45 -2.45
N SER A 22 -1.58 -19.60 -1.82
CA SER A 22 -2.19 -18.57 -0.95
C SER A 22 -1.38 -18.22 0.30
N GLU A 23 -0.40 -19.04 0.68
CA GLU A 23 0.51 -18.79 1.81
C GLU A 23 1.77 -18.01 1.40
N ASN A 24 1.96 -17.75 0.12
CA ASN A 24 3.11 -17.00 -0.38
C ASN A 24 2.90 -15.50 -0.16
N PHE A 25 3.73 -14.91 0.70
CA PHE A 25 3.65 -13.50 1.07
C PHE A 25 3.82 -12.57 -0.14
N ASP A 26 4.78 -12.84 -1.02
CA ASP A 26 5.03 -11.98 -2.18
C ASP A 26 3.88 -12.01 -3.18
N LEU A 27 3.22 -13.15 -3.36
CA LEU A 27 2.03 -13.25 -4.18
C LEU A 27 0.86 -12.48 -3.55
N TRP A 28 0.61 -12.66 -2.24
CA TRP A 28 -0.40 -11.89 -1.53
C TRP A 28 -0.15 -10.38 -1.64
N LYS A 29 1.05 -9.93 -1.34
CA LYS A 29 1.44 -8.53 -1.35
C LYS A 29 1.18 -7.86 -2.70
N ASN A 30 1.66 -8.48 -3.77
CA ASN A 30 1.53 -7.91 -5.11
C ASN A 30 0.09 -7.98 -5.61
N TYR A 31 -0.64 -9.07 -5.34
CA TYR A 31 -2.05 -9.19 -5.74
C TYR A 31 -2.94 -8.21 -4.97
N TYR A 32 -2.79 -8.10 -3.65
CA TYR A 32 -3.50 -7.13 -2.82
C TYR A 32 -3.29 -5.70 -3.31
N PHE A 33 -2.01 -5.32 -3.49
CA PHE A 33 -1.66 -3.98 -3.95
C PHE A 33 -2.19 -3.69 -5.36
N PHE A 34 -2.14 -4.67 -6.24
CA PHE A 34 -2.70 -4.57 -7.59
C PHE A 34 -4.22 -4.30 -7.56
N LEU A 35 -4.98 -5.05 -6.76
CA LEU A 35 -6.43 -4.86 -6.61
C LEU A 35 -6.75 -3.46 -6.07
N TRP A 36 -6.02 -3.03 -5.06
CA TRP A 36 -6.18 -1.68 -4.51
C TRP A 36 -5.88 -0.60 -5.56
N TYR A 37 -4.79 -0.74 -6.28
CA TYR A 37 -4.36 0.23 -7.29
C TYR A 37 -5.39 0.41 -8.41
N ILE A 38 -5.92 -0.67 -8.96
CA ILE A 38 -6.91 -0.58 -10.03
C ILE A 38 -8.25 0.01 -9.55
N MET A 39 -8.59 -0.12 -8.27
CA MET A 39 -9.75 0.56 -7.68
C MET A 39 -9.47 2.05 -7.44
N ALA A 40 -8.28 2.38 -6.94
CA ALA A 40 -7.89 3.76 -6.67
C ALA A 40 -7.78 4.59 -7.97
N GLU A 41 -7.30 3.99 -9.05
CA GLU A 41 -7.07 4.62 -10.35
C GLU A 41 -8.17 4.30 -11.40
N ASP A 42 -9.33 3.77 -10.98
CA ASP A 42 -10.40 3.32 -11.87
C ASP A 42 -10.74 4.34 -12.97
N THR A 43 -10.92 5.60 -12.59
CA THR A 43 -11.29 6.67 -13.54
C THR A 43 -10.21 6.88 -14.60
N ALA A 44 -8.95 6.90 -14.21
CA ALA A 44 -7.82 7.10 -15.11
C ALA A 44 -7.60 5.88 -16.03
N LEU A 45 -7.78 4.66 -15.47
CA LEU A 45 -7.60 3.40 -16.17
C LEU A 45 -8.84 2.95 -16.97
N LYS A 46 -10.01 3.58 -16.75
CA LYS A 46 -11.30 3.22 -17.39
C LYS A 46 -11.72 1.77 -17.13
N LEU A 47 -11.47 1.25 -15.95
CA LEU A 47 -11.72 -0.15 -15.57
C LEU A 47 -13.03 -0.38 -14.82
N THR A 48 -13.93 0.61 -14.70
CA THR A 48 -15.17 0.54 -13.91
C THR A 48 -16.01 -0.71 -14.23
N ASN A 49 -16.21 -1.03 -15.50
CA ASN A 49 -16.96 -2.21 -15.90
C ASN A 49 -16.24 -3.51 -15.53
N PHE A 50 -14.93 -3.55 -15.67
CA PHE A 50 -14.10 -4.70 -15.31
C PHE A 50 -14.14 -4.95 -13.80
N ILE A 51 -14.00 -3.90 -13.00
CA ILE A 51 -14.07 -3.94 -11.53
C ILE A 51 -15.40 -4.54 -11.08
N LYS A 52 -16.53 -4.05 -11.63
CA LYS A 52 -17.86 -4.57 -11.31
C LYS A 52 -18.08 -6.01 -11.75
N GLN A 53 -17.71 -6.36 -12.98
CA GLN A 53 -17.86 -7.72 -13.53
C GLN A 53 -17.08 -8.76 -12.74
N ASN A 54 -15.93 -8.40 -12.17
CA ASN A 54 -15.08 -9.28 -11.38
C ASN A 54 -15.29 -9.14 -9.86
N SER A 55 -16.27 -8.33 -9.42
CA SER A 55 -16.58 -8.09 -8.00
C SER A 55 -15.36 -7.67 -7.18
N ILE A 56 -14.48 -6.84 -7.77
CA ILE A 56 -13.22 -6.45 -7.13
C ILE A 56 -13.47 -5.61 -5.88
N GLU A 57 -14.57 -4.86 -5.83
CA GLU A 57 -15.03 -4.10 -4.66
C GLU A 57 -15.23 -4.98 -3.40
N THR A 58 -15.62 -6.25 -3.57
CA THR A 58 -15.75 -7.22 -2.46
C THR A 58 -14.52 -8.10 -2.31
N LEU A 59 -13.79 -8.33 -3.39
CA LEU A 59 -12.58 -9.14 -3.38
C LEU A 59 -11.44 -8.46 -2.62
N LEU A 60 -11.21 -7.16 -2.82
CA LEU A 60 -10.15 -6.41 -2.16
C LEU A 60 -10.25 -6.49 -0.62
N PRO A 61 -11.41 -6.19 0.03
CA PRO A 61 -11.54 -6.35 1.48
C PRO A 61 -11.32 -7.80 1.95
N SER A 62 -11.70 -8.78 1.16
CA SER A 62 -11.49 -10.20 1.48
C SER A 62 -10.00 -10.55 1.49
N ILE A 63 -9.24 -10.14 0.46
CA ILE A 63 -7.78 -10.36 0.38
C ILE A 63 -7.05 -9.57 1.48
N ALA A 64 -7.51 -8.36 1.82
CA ALA A 64 -6.99 -7.58 2.96
C ALA A 64 -7.19 -8.33 4.29
N SER A 65 -8.40 -8.84 4.54
CA SER A 65 -8.73 -9.62 5.76
C SER A 65 -7.86 -10.87 5.89
N ASP A 66 -7.59 -11.55 4.78
CA ASP A 66 -6.69 -12.71 4.75
C ASP A 66 -5.26 -12.32 5.14
N GLY A 67 -4.75 -11.23 4.56
CA GLY A 67 -3.42 -10.70 4.90
C GLY A 67 -3.30 -10.24 6.35
N ILE A 68 -4.32 -9.56 6.89
CA ILE A 68 -4.36 -9.14 8.30
C ILE A 68 -4.26 -10.37 9.23
N LYS A 69 -4.91 -11.47 8.91
CA LYS A 69 -4.86 -12.71 9.71
C LYS A 69 -3.50 -13.40 9.61
N LYS A 70 -2.99 -13.56 8.39
CA LYS A 70 -1.76 -14.33 8.11
C LYS A 70 -0.49 -13.58 8.50
N TYR A 71 -0.45 -12.27 8.27
CA TYR A 71 0.76 -11.46 8.34
C TYR A 71 0.72 -10.38 9.42
N LYS A 72 -0.05 -10.59 10.49
CA LYS A 72 -0.26 -9.62 11.60
C LYS A 72 1.01 -9.13 12.30
N LEU A 73 2.13 -9.84 12.19
CA LEU A 73 3.44 -9.48 12.75
C LEU A 73 4.49 -9.23 11.67
N ASN A 74 4.09 -9.14 10.41
CA ASN A 74 4.99 -8.79 9.33
C ASN A 74 4.94 -7.26 9.09
N PRO A 75 6.02 -6.51 9.36
CA PRO A 75 6.01 -5.05 9.25
C PRO A 75 5.77 -4.56 7.82
N GLU A 76 6.21 -5.28 6.79
CA GLU A 76 5.95 -4.93 5.39
C GLU A 76 4.47 -5.09 5.04
N ALA A 77 3.82 -6.16 5.50
CA ALA A 77 2.38 -6.33 5.32
C ALA A 77 1.58 -5.22 6.00
N LEU A 78 1.94 -4.91 7.25
CA LEU A 78 1.29 -3.85 8.01
C LEU A 78 1.50 -2.47 7.39
N PHE A 79 2.70 -2.19 6.87
CA PHE A 79 2.97 -0.96 6.13
C PHE A 79 2.08 -0.83 4.89
N ILE A 80 2.00 -1.86 4.04
CA ILE A 80 1.21 -1.83 2.82
C ILE A 80 -0.29 -1.71 3.13
N LEU A 81 -0.80 -2.51 4.07
CA LEU A 81 -2.18 -2.41 4.55
C LEU A 81 -2.48 -1.03 5.12
N GLY A 82 -1.63 -0.55 6.02
CA GLY A 82 -1.80 0.73 6.67
C GLY A 82 -1.83 1.89 5.67
N TYR A 83 -0.91 1.91 4.73
CA TYR A 83 -0.83 2.94 3.71
C TYR A 83 -2.08 2.96 2.81
N THR A 84 -2.47 1.81 2.26
CA THR A 84 -3.59 1.69 1.34
C THR A 84 -4.94 1.95 2.01
N VAL A 85 -5.12 1.46 3.22
CA VAL A 85 -6.34 1.66 4.03
C VAL A 85 -6.47 3.12 4.46
N SER A 86 -5.39 3.78 4.89
CA SER A 86 -5.43 5.19 5.30
C SER A 86 -5.81 6.13 4.16
N LEU A 87 -5.45 5.80 2.90
CA LEU A 87 -5.80 6.61 1.75
C LEU A 87 -7.26 6.45 1.30
N PHE A 88 -7.78 5.22 1.34
CA PHE A 88 -9.14 4.91 0.89
C PHE A 88 -9.87 3.98 1.87
N PRO A 89 -10.18 4.46 3.10
CA PRO A 89 -10.82 3.63 4.13
C PRO A 89 -12.14 3.01 3.68
N TYR A 90 -12.91 3.75 2.89
CA TYR A 90 -14.22 3.33 2.39
C TYR A 90 -14.19 2.13 1.42
N PHE A 91 -13.02 1.73 0.91
CA PHE A 91 -12.88 0.48 0.16
C PHE A 91 -13.01 -0.76 1.06
N PHE A 92 -12.83 -0.60 2.37
CA PHE A 92 -12.74 -1.72 3.30
C PHE A 92 -13.94 -1.81 4.25
N GLY A 93 -14.69 -0.72 4.43
CA GLY A 93 -15.86 -0.70 5.30
C GLY A 93 -16.25 0.70 5.78
N GLU A 94 -16.65 0.81 7.03
CA GLU A 94 -17.02 2.10 7.63
C GLU A 94 -15.81 3.01 7.72
N TYR A 95 -15.94 4.26 7.25
CA TYR A 95 -14.81 5.17 7.01
C TYR A 95 -13.95 5.41 8.26
N LEU A 96 -14.56 5.84 9.37
CA LEU A 96 -13.82 6.20 10.58
C LEU A 96 -13.12 4.98 11.21
N GLU A 97 -13.80 3.84 11.23
CA GLU A 97 -13.23 2.59 11.75
C GLU A 97 -11.98 2.17 10.96
N TRP A 98 -12.06 2.23 9.63
CA TRP A 98 -10.95 1.79 8.80
C TRP A 98 -9.84 2.83 8.68
N GLU A 99 -10.14 4.13 8.78
CA GLU A 99 -9.11 5.16 8.91
C GLU A 99 -8.24 4.95 10.16
N GLU A 100 -8.85 4.69 11.30
CA GLU A 100 -8.17 4.37 12.55
C GLU A 100 -7.34 3.07 12.44
N LYS A 101 -7.89 2.02 11.82
CA LYS A 101 -7.17 0.78 11.54
C LYS A 101 -5.95 1.01 10.66
N GLY A 102 -6.07 1.82 9.61
CA GLY A 102 -4.96 2.15 8.73
C GLY A 102 -3.80 2.81 9.49
N LYS A 103 -4.09 3.81 10.33
CA LYS A 103 -3.10 4.47 11.20
C LYS A 103 -2.46 3.48 12.17
N SER A 104 -3.26 2.62 12.80
CA SER A 104 -2.77 1.59 13.73
C SER A 104 -1.85 0.56 13.05
N PHE A 105 -2.12 0.19 11.79
CA PHE A 105 -1.22 -0.70 11.03
C PHE A 105 0.12 -0.02 10.74
N LEU A 106 0.13 1.26 10.36
CA LEU A 106 1.37 2.01 10.13
C LEU A 106 2.18 2.17 11.42
N GLU A 107 1.52 2.49 12.53
CA GLU A 107 2.16 2.54 13.85
C GLU A 107 2.78 1.19 14.22
N SER A 108 2.05 0.10 14.00
CA SER A 108 2.52 -1.25 14.28
C SER A 108 3.71 -1.64 13.40
N ALA A 109 3.70 -1.28 12.11
CA ALA A 109 4.84 -1.50 11.22
C ALA A 109 6.10 -0.79 11.72
N TYR A 110 5.96 0.49 12.12
CA TYR A 110 7.06 1.26 12.69
C TYR A 110 7.54 0.66 14.02
N ASN A 111 6.64 0.29 14.93
CA ASN A 111 7.02 -0.28 16.21
C ASN A 111 7.74 -1.64 16.10
N LEU A 112 7.36 -2.48 15.12
CA LEU A 112 8.02 -3.76 14.84
C LEU A 112 9.40 -3.59 14.19
N SER A 113 9.67 -2.46 13.55
CA SER A 113 10.93 -2.16 12.85
C SER A 113 11.29 -0.68 13.00
N SER A 114 11.54 -0.24 14.24
CA SER A 114 11.72 1.18 14.58
C SER A 114 12.93 1.88 13.93
N SER A 115 13.89 1.12 13.42
CA SER A 115 15.02 1.66 12.64
C SER A 115 14.69 1.86 11.15
N ASP A 116 13.54 1.37 10.69
CA ASP A 116 13.11 1.48 9.29
C ASP A 116 12.55 2.88 9.01
N LYS A 117 13.26 3.64 8.19
CA LYS A 117 12.90 5.03 7.88
C LYS A 117 11.65 5.14 7.01
N ILE A 118 11.36 4.14 6.19
CA ILE A 118 10.17 4.13 5.33
C ILE A 118 8.91 3.92 6.17
N TYR A 119 8.95 3.01 7.15
CA TYR A 119 7.82 2.81 8.05
C TYR A 119 7.60 4.02 8.96
N LYS A 120 8.68 4.63 9.46
CA LYS A 120 8.59 5.89 10.21
C LYS A 120 7.98 7.00 9.36
N LEU A 121 8.44 7.18 8.12
CA LEU A 121 7.92 8.17 7.17
C LEU A 121 6.41 7.98 6.93
N ALA A 122 5.98 6.76 6.65
CA ALA A 122 4.57 6.45 6.40
C ALA A 122 3.70 6.70 7.65
N TYR A 123 4.18 6.28 8.83
CA TYR A 123 3.48 6.52 10.09
C TYR A 123 3.33 8.01 10.39
N LEU A 124 4.42 8.77 10.38
CA LEU A 124 4.38 10.22 10.62
C LEU A 124 3.51 10.95 9.57
N GLY A 125 3.53 10.49 8.31
CA GLY A 125 2.66 11.02 7.27
C GLY A 125 1.17 10.79 7.54
N SER A 126 0.81 9.68 8.17
CA SER A 126 -0.60 9.34 8.49
C SER A 126 -1.17 10.14 9.67
N ILE A 127 -0.31 10.67 10.54
CA ILE A 127 -0.68 11.50 11.68
C ILE A 127 -0.17 12.94 11.54
N TYR A 128 0.19 13.35 10.31
CA TYR A 128 0.80 14.66 10.05
C TYR A 128 -0.05 15.81 10.60
N ASN A 129 0.60 16.64 11.40
CA ASN A 129 0.04 17.87 11.95
C ASN A 129 1.17 18.90 12.21
N GLN A 130 0.82 20.08 12.73
CA GLN A 130 1.80 21.13 12.98
C GLN A 130 2.86 20.76 14.05
N GLU A 131 2.51 19.87 14.98
CA GLU A 131 3.41 19.51 16.08
C GLU A 131 4.51 18.54 15.63
N ASN A 132 4.22 17.65 14.65
CA ASN A 132 5.19 16.69 14.13
C ASN A 132 5.80 17.07 12.78
N LYS A 133 5.54 18.30 12.30
CA LYS A 133 6.02 18.77 10.99
C LYS A 133 7.53 18.64 10.83
N ASP A 134 8.29 19.13 11.81
CA ASP A 134 9.76 19.13 11.71
C ASP A 134 10.34 17.70 11.69
N GLU A 135 9.77 16.79 12.47
CA GLU A 135 10.16 15.38 12.46
C GLU A 135 9.80 14.70 11.13
N TYR A 136 8.62 15.03 10.58
CA TYR A 136 8.21 14.52 9.28
C TYR A 136 9.11 15.04 8.15
N ASP A 137 9.45 16.33 8.15
CA ASP A 137 10.33 16.91 7.13
C ASP A 137 11.76 16.31 7.22
N GLU A 138 12.26 16.06 8.42
CA GLU A 138 13.55 15.39 8.64
C GLU A 138 13.54 13.95 8.10
N ILE A 139 12.49 13.16 8.41
CA ILE A 139 12.42 11.76 7.95
C ILE A 139 12.23 11.68 6.43
N CYS A 140 11.59 12.66 5.78
CA CYS A 140 11.52 12.73 4.31
C CYS A 140 12.91 12.74 3.68
N LEU A 141 13.85 13.51 4.23
CA LEU A 141 15.24 13.54 3.75
C LEU A 141 15.99 12.23 4.04
N GLN A 142 15.87 11.75 5.28
CA GLN A 142 16.59 10.56 5.74
C GLN A 142 16.17 9.29 5.01
N ALA A 143 14.89 9.15 4.63
CA ALA A 143 14.34 7.99 3.96
C ALA A 143 14.61 7.96 2.45
N ALA A 144 14.94 9.09 1.83
CA ALA A 144 15.00 9.23 0.37
C ALA A 144 15.87 8.17 -0.35
N ASN A 145 17.08 7.91 0.17
CA ASN A 145 17.97 6.91 -0.41
C ASN A 145 17.45 5.48 -0.20
N GLU A 146 16.82 5.21 0.95
CA GLU A 146 16.24 3.92 1.26
C GLU A 146 15.01 3.63 0.39
N VAL A 147 14.17 4.64 0.15
CA VAL A 147 13.03 4.56 -0.80
C VAL A 147 13.52 4.15 -2.19
N LYS A 148 14.53 4.85 -2.73
CA LYS A 148 15.10 4.52 -4.05
C LYS A 148 15.66 3.11 -4.12
N SER A 149 16.35 2.67 -3.07
CA SER A 149 16.95 1.33 -3.02
C SER A 149 15.88 0.24 -2.89
N ARG A 150 14.95 0.38 -1.95
CA ARG A 150 13.93 -0.64 -1.65
C ARG A 150 12.96 -0.84 -2.80
N PHE A 151 12.55 0.24 -3.45
CA PHE A 151 11.56 0.22 -4.53
C PHE A 151 12.18 0.36 -5.93
N SER A 152 13.41 -0.12 -6.11
CA SER A 152 14.12 -0.12 -7.41
C SER A 152 13.60 -1.17 -8.41
N GLY A 153 12.75 -2.10 -7.98
CA GLY A 153 12.18 -3.15 -8.82
C GLY A 153 11.20 -2.62 -9.89
N ASN A 154 10.88 -3.50 -10.84
CA ASN A 154 10.04 -3.14 -12.00
C ASN A 154 8.51 -3.34 -11.80
N GLY A 155 8.06 -3.82 -10.66
CA GLY A 155 6.64 -4.07 -10.39
C GLY A 155 5.84 -2.79 -10.10
N LEU A 156 4.52 -2.88 -10.21
CA LEU A 156 3.58 -1.78 -9.93
C LEU A 156 3.76 -1.20 -8.53
N LEU A 157 3.85 -2.06 -7.52
CA LEU A 157 4.08 -1.68 -6.12
C LEU A 157 5.38 -0.86 -5.97
N ASN A 158 6.47 -1.34 -6.58
CA ASN A 158 7.75 -0.64 -6.52
C ASN A 158 7.69 0.73 -7.20
N SER A 159 7.12 0.79 -8.39
CA SER A 159 6.97 2.06 -9.13
C SER A 159 6.16 3.07 -8.34
N TYR A 160 5.04 2.64 -7.75
CA TYR A 160 4.16 3.50 -6.95
C TYR A 160 4.88 4.03 -5.70
N PHE A 161 5.43 3.15 -4.85
CA PHE A 161 6.08 3.59 -3.62
C PHE A 161 7.36 4.37 -3.86
N SER A 162 8.10 4.09 -4.93
CA SER A 162 9.25 4.90 -5.34
C SER A 162 8.87 6.35 -5.67
N GLU A 163 7.67 6.57 -6.20
CA GLU A 163 7.17 7.90 -6.55
C GLU A 163 6.58 8.61 -5.32
N VAL A 164 5.64 7.97 -4.63
CA VAL A 164 4.86 8.64 -3.57
C VAL A 164 5.61 8.86 -2.27
N LEU A 165 6.63 8.04 -1.96
CA LEU A 165 7.44 8.15 -0.75
C LEU A 165 8.74 8.94 -0.95
N TYR A 166 9.09 9.31 -2.16
CA TYR A 166 10.24 10.16 -2.43
C TYR A 166 9.84 11.63 -2.26
N ARG A 167 10.06 12.18 -1.06
CA ARG A 167 9.52 13.48 -0.61
C ARG A 167 10.59 14.53 -0.31
N ILE A 168 11.68 14.59 -1.07
CA ILE A 168 12.76 15.58 -0.88
C ILE A 168 12.27 17.01 -1.08
N ASP A 169 11.30 17.23 -1.94
CA ASP A 169 10.71 18.52 -2.26
C ASP A 169 10.02 19.21 -1.07
N ARG A 170 9.55 18.44 -0.07
CA ARG A 170 8.90 18.98 1.13
C ARG A 170 9.87 19.53 2.17
N ALA A 171 11.09 19.01 2.21
CA ALA A 171 12.10 19.46 3.17
C ALA A 171 12.80 20.78 2.75
N SER A 172 12.41 21.35 1.61
CA SER A 172 12.97 22.61 1.08
C SER A 172 12.00 23.79 1.20
N GLN A 173 10.87 23.62 1.87
CA GLN A 173 9.85 24.65 2.14
C GLN A 173 9.76 24.98 3.64
#